data_a3d6bca6bf46db60784db19711802961
#
_entry.id   a3d6bca6bf46db60784db19711802961
#
_cell.length_a   1.000
_cell.length_b   1.000
_cell.length_c   1.000
_cell.angle_alpha   90.00
_cell.angle_beta   90.00
_cell.angle_gamma   90.00
#
_symmetry.space_group_name_H-M   'P 1'
#
loop_
_entity.id
_entity.type
_entity.pdbx_description
1 polymer ?
#
loop_
_entity_poly.entity_id
_entity_poly.type
_entity_poly.pdbx_seq_one_letter_code
_entity_poly.pdbx_strand_id
1 'polypeptide(L)'
;MGQNGDSGSEKEKNAKITFTKTTHDFGKIPYKGDGSYKFEFESTGKKPLILTDVRSSCSCTVPDWPQKPFKPGDKGEIEVKYDTRRRGTFTKWIYVQSNAKNSTVRLKITGEVVKNSDN
;
A
#
# COMPACT_ATOMS: atom_id res chain seq x y z
N MET A 1 -28.94 -9.88 -22.70
CA MET A 1 -28.43 -9.78 -22.78
C MET A 1 -27.48 -9.53 -22.10
N GLY A 2 -27.24 -9.82 -21.66
CA GLY A 2 -26.02 -9.81 -21.22
C GLY A 2 -25.50 -8.74 -20.44
N GLN A 3 -26.21 -7.83 -20.22
CA GLN A 3 -25.70 -6.78 -19.56
C GLN A 3 -25.13 -7.10 -18.29
N ASN A 4 -25.66 -7.98 -17.58
CA ASN A 4 -25.16 -8.32 -16.33
C ASN A 4 -23.90 -8.99 -16.41
N GLY A 5 -23.77 -9.81 -17.33
CA GLY A 5 -22.56 -10.48 -17.56
C GLY A 5 -21.52 -9.49 -17.93
N ASP A 6 -21.95 -8.43 -18.59
CA ASP A 6 -21.03 -7.43 -19.00
C ASP A 6 -20.36 -6.77 -17.83
N SER A 7 -21.08 -6.51 -16.80
CA SER A 7 -20.52 -5.88 -15.65
C SER A 7 -19.40 -6.71 -15.09
N GLY A 8 -19.59 -7.98 -14.91
CA GLY A 8 -18.57 -8.86 -14.43
C GLY A 8 -17.42 -8.98 -15.40
N SER A 9 -17.77 -9.05 -16.67
CA SER A 9 -16.79 -9.16 -17.69
C SER A 9 -15.89 -7.94 -17.74
N GLU A 10 -16.46 -6.78 -17.59
CA GLU A 10 -15.69 -5.58 -17.58
C GLU A 10 -14.76 -5.49 -16.42
N LYS A 11 -15.21 -5.94 -15.27
CA LYS A 11 -14.36 -5.99 -14.13
C LYS A 11 -13.15 -6.85 -14.39
N GLU A 12 -13.33 -7.97 -15.04
CA GLU A 12 -12.25 -8.87 -15.34
C GLU A 12 -11.36 -8.33 -16.43
N LYS A 13 -11.89 -7.50 -17.32
CA LYS A 13 -11.11 -6.95 -18.41
C LYS A 13 -10.29 -5.75 -18.00
N ASN A 14 -10.56 -5.20 -16.85
CA ASN A 14 -9.83 -4.03 -16.39
C ASN A 14 -8.60 -4.43 -15.59
N ALA A 15 -7.76 -3.47 -15.35
CA ALA A 15 -6.65 -3.68 -14.41
C ALA A 15 -7.22 -3.86 -13.02
N LYS A 16 -6.51 -4.61 -12.21
CA LYS A 16 -6.92 -4.83 -10.84
C LYS A 16 -5.68 -4.99 -9.98
N ILE A 17 -5.73 -4.49 -8.75
CA ILE A 17 -4.62 -4.60 -7.82
C ILE A 17 -5.09 -5.39 -6.61
N THR A 18 -4.30 -6.36 -6.20
CA THR A 18 -4.61 -7.18 -5.04
C THR A 18 -3.40 -7.18 -4.11
N PHE A 19 -3.62 -6.72 -2.89
CA PHE A 19 -2.55 -6.68 -1.89
C PHE A 19 -2.60 -7.92 -1.03
N THR A 20 -1.43 -8.44 -0.67
CA THR A 20 -1.32 -9.58 0.23
C THR A 20 -1.87 -9.18 1.60
N LYS A 21 -1.52 -7.98 2.03
CA LYS A 21 -2.00 -7.41 3.29
C LYS A 21 -2.20 -5.92 3.08
N THR A 22 -3.19 -5.37 3.74
CA THR A 22 -3.42 -3.93 3.67
C THR A 22 -3.17 -3.24 5.00
N THR A 23 -2.83 -4.00 6.04
CA THR A 23 -2.52 -3.45 7.35
C THR A 23 -1.26 -4.09 7.89
N HIS A 24 -0.39 -3.28 8.45
CA HIS A 24 0.81 -3.79 9.11
C HIS A 24 0.93 -3.13 10.48
N ASP A 25 1.10 -3.98 11.50
CA ASP A 25 1.32 -3.51 12.87
C ASP A 25 2.79 -3.75 13.20
N PHE A 26 3.54 -2.67 13.38
CA PHE A 26 4.95 -2.77 13.72
C PHE A 26 5.19 -3.21 15.17
N GLY A 27 4.15 -3.15 16.01
CA GLY A 27 4.35 -3.37 17.42
C GLY A 27 5.17 -2.23 17.99
N LYS A 28 6.11 -2.55 18.86
CA LYS A 28 6.95 -1.52 19.48
C LYS A 28 8.25 -1.37 18.71
N ILE A 29 8.58 -0.14 18.37
CA ILE A 29 9.79 0.19 17.65
C ILE A 29 10.64 1.08 18.54
N PRO A 30 11.92 0.79 18.73
CA PRO A 30 12.76 1.70 19.51
C PRO A 30 12.93 3.03 18.76
N TYR A 31 13.10 4.08 19.53
CA TYR A 31 13.32 5.41 18.99
C TYR A 31 14.47 5.37 17.98
N LYS A 32 14.23 5.91 16.79
CA LYS A 32 15.16 5.89 15.65
C LYS A 32 15.38 4.49 15.08
N GLY A 33 14.52 3.54 15.45
CA GLY A 33 14.59 2.20 14.89
C GLY A 33 14.00 2.15 13.50
N ASP A 34 13.89 0.94 12.95
CA ASP A 34 13.41 0.73 11.59
C ASP A 34 11.89 0.78 11.54
N GLY A 35 11.36 1.75 10.85
CA GLY A 35 9.91 1.88 10.65
C GLY A 35 9.51 1.63 9.20
N SER A 36 10.23 0.77 8.49
CA SER A 36 9.92 0.51 7.10
C SER A 36 9.19 -0.82 6.93
N TYR A 37 8.32 -0.88 5.94
CA TYR A 37 7.59 -2.09 5.61
C TYR A 37 7.24 -2.07 4.13
N LYS A 38 7.25 -3.23 3.50
CA LYS A 38 6.90 -3.37 2.09
C LYS A 38 5.57 -4.08 1.95
N PHE A 39 4.60 -3.38 1.39
CA PHE A 39 3.29 -3.96 1.08
C PHE A 39 3.37 -4.59 -0.30
N GLU A 40 3.17 -5.89 -0.38
CA GLU A 40 3.25 -6.61 -1.64
C GLU A 40 1.92 -6.62 -2.34
N PHE A 41 1.94 -6.45 -3.65
CA PHE A 41 0.73 -6.50 -4.45
C PHE A 41 0.96 -7.26 -5.74
N GLU A 42 -0.13 -7.65 -6.36
CA GLU A 42 -0.10 -8.36 -7.63
C GLU A 42 -1.08 -7.70 -8.59
N SER A 43 -0.69 -7.64 -9.85
CA SER A 43 -1.58 -7.19 -10.92
C SER A 43 -2.47 -8.38 -11.27
N THR A 44 -3.74 -8.34 -10.84
CA THR A 44 -4.62 -9.49 -10.95
C THR A 44 -5.72 -9.31 -11.97
N GLY A 45 -5.75 -8.19 -12.68
CA GLY A 45 -6.72 -7.96 -13.73
C GLY A 45 -6.24 -8.47 -15.07
N LYS A 46 -6.93 -8.10 -16.11
CA LYS A 46 -6.60 -8.54 -17.47
C LYS A 46 -5.83 -7.49 -18.25
N LYS A 47 -5.73 -6.28 -17.73
CA LYS A 47 -4.97 -5.20 -18.37
C LYS A 47 -3.81 -4.81 -17.47
N PRO A 48 -2.78 -4.19 -18.06
CA PRO A 48 -1.64 -3.76 -17.24
C PRO A 48 -2.08 -2.79 -16.16
N LEU A 49 -1.48 -2.95 -14.99
CA LEU A 49 -1.74 -2.11 -13.84
C LEU A 49 -0.74 -0.97 -13.81
N ILE A 50 -1.23 0.24 -13.65
CA ILE A 50 -0.37 1.41 -13.57
C ILE A 50 -0.74 2.16 -12.29
N LEU A 51 0.23 2.29 -11.39
CA LEU A 51 0.03 3.09 -10.19
C LEU A 51 0.17 4.56 -10.58
N THR A 52 -0.79 5.38 -10.20
CA THR A 52 -0.80 6.77 -10.61
C THR A 52 -0.38 7.71 -9.49
N ASP A 53 -0.57 7.31 -8.25
CA ASP A 53 -0.17 8.12 -7.10
C ASP A 53 -0.18 7.27 -5.85
N VAL A 54 0.78 7.52 -4.95
CA VAL A 54 0.79 6.87 -3.64
C VAL A 54 1.16 7.95 -2.64
N ARG A 55 0.27 8.23 -1.70
CA ARG A 55 0.54 9.28 -0.74
C ARG A 55 0.08 8.90 0.65
N SER A 56 0.62 9.56 1.63
CA SER A 56 0.33 9.31 3.03
C SER A 56 -0.52 10.43 3.59
N SER A 57 -1.27 10.12 4.64
CA SER A 57 -2.04 11.12 5.37
C SER A 57 -1.14 12.01 6.22
N CYS A 58 0.15 11.72 6.31
CA CYS A 58 1.07 12.44 7.18
C CYS A 58 2.45 12.51 6.51
N SER A 59 3.11 13.67 6.61
CA SER A 59 4.47 13.77 6.09
C SER A 59 5.45 12.93 6.89
N CYS A 60 5.03 12.40 8.01
CA CYS A 60 5.86 11.52 8.83
C CYS A 60 5.99 10.11 8.23
N THR A 61 5.26 9.83 7.16
CA THR A 61 5.28 8.54 6.48
C THR A 61 5.57 8.80 5.01
N VAL A 62 6.61 8.19 4.50
CA VAL A 62 7.04 8.41 3.13
C VAL A 62 6.89 7.12 2.34
N PRO A 63 6.02 7.09 1.32
CA PRO A 63 5.90 5.91 0.48
C PRO A 63 6.86 5.98 -0.69
N ASP A 64 7.33 4.80 -1.10
CA ASP A 64 8.16 4.67 -2.29
C ASP A 64 7.55 3.56 -3.13
N TRP A 65 7.35 3.81 -4.40
CA TRP A 65 6.58 2.89 -5.22
C TRP A 65 7.11 2.88 -6.66
N PRO A 66 6.95 1.72 -7.33
CA PRO A 66 7.48 1.58 -8.68
C PRO A 66 6.61 2.32 -9.68
N GLN A 67 7.26 3.03 -10.61
CA GLN A 67 6.55 3.83 -11.59
C GLN A 67 6.66 3.21 -12.95
N LYS A 68 6.18 1.99 -13.07
CA LYS A 68 6.18 1.25 -14.32
C LYS A 68 4.89 0.44 -14.42
N PRO A 69 4.49 0.06 -15.63
CA PRO A 69 3.31 -0.80 -15.77
C PRO A 69 3.61 -2.21 -15.27
N PHE A 70 2.59 -2.84 -14.69
CA PHE A 70 2.67 -4.23 -14.26
C PHE A 70 1.74 -5.04 -15.12
N LYS A 71 2.27 -6.03 -15.82
CA LYS A 71 1.44 -6.91 -16.63
C LYS A 71 0.60 -7.81 -15.73
N PRO A 72 -0.49 -8.34 -16.24
CA PRO A 72 -1.26 -9.31 -15.46
C PRO A 72 -0.36 -10.42 -14.93
N GLY A 73 -0.41 -10.65 -13.63
CA GLY A 73 0.43 -11.64 -12.96
C GLY A 73 1.70 -11.10 -12.36
N ASP A 74 2.11 -9.89 -12.74
CA ASP A 74 3.31 -9.30 -12.16
C ASP A 74 3.08 -8.89 -10.72
N LYS A 75 4.13 -8.92 -9.93
CA LYS A 75 4.08 -8.53 -8.53
C LYS A 75 4.98 -7.34 -8.29
N GLY A 76 4.61 -6.55 -7.30
CA GLY A 76 5.41 -5.39 -6.91
C GLY A 76 5.26 -5.11 -5.44
N GLU A 77 5.94 -4.06 -4.99
CA GLU A 77 5.94 -3.68 -3.59
C GLU A 77 5.84 -2.18 -3.45
N ILE A 78 5.15 -1.74 -2.42
CA ILE A 78 5.13 -0.33 -2.04
C ILE A 78 5.82 -0.25 -0.68
N GLU A 79 6.95 0.41 -0.61
CA GLU A 79 7.68 0.54 0.64
C GLU A 79 7.21 1.78 1.36
N VAL A 80 6.96 1.65 2.66
CA VAL A 80 6.49 2.73 3.49
C VAL A 80 7.48 2.90 4.62
N LYS A 81 7.91 4.14 4.86
CA LYS A 81 8.83 4.43 5.95
C LYS A 81 8.21 5.43 6.90
N TYR A 82 8.07 5.03 8.16
CA TYR A 82 7.55 5.90 9.20
C TYR A 82 8.70 6.55 9.95
N ASP A 83 8.54 7.82 10.30
CA ASP A 83 9.57 8.58 11.02
C ASP A 83 9.57 8.18 12.49
N THR A 84 10.48 7.28 12.85
CA THR A 84 10.55 6.73 14.20
C THR A 84 11.24 7.66 15.20
N ARG A 85 11.48 8.91 14.80
CA ARG A 85 11.90 9.93 15.75
C ARG A 85 10.69 10.52 16.46
N ARG A 86 9.48 10.13 16.06
CA ARG A 86 8.25 10.55 16.72
C ARG A 86 7.84 9.46 17.69
N ARG A 87 7.97 9.71 18.98
CA ARG A 87 7.62 8.72 20.00
C ARG A 87 6.11 8.69 20.21
N GLY A 88 5.61 7.53 20.63
CA GLY A 88 4.20 7.35 20.92
C GLY A 88 3.53 6.41 19.94
N THR A 89 2.26 6.16 20.15
CA THR A 89 1.48 5.30 19.27
C THR A 89 1.14 6.05 18.00
N PHE A 90 1.03 5.31 16.92
CA PHE A 90 0.65 5.92 15.65
C PHE A 90 -0.26 5.00 14.85
N THR A 91 -1.08 5.62 14.00
CA THR A 91 -1.88 4.96 12.98
C THR A 91 -1.83 5.88 11.78
N LYS A 92 -1.29 5.39 10.68
CA LYS A 92 -1.17 6.20 9.48
C LYS A 92 -1.74 5.45 8.29
N TRP A 93 -2.28 6.20 7.35
CA TRP A 93 -2.91 5.66 6.16
C TRP A 93 -2.13 6.05 4.93
N ILE A 94 -2.02 5.11 4.01
CA ILE A 94 -1.39 5.34 2.72
C ILE A 94 -2.46 5.08 1.67
N TYR A 95 -2.59 6.00 0.72
CA TYR A 95 -3.60 5.90 -0.33
C TYR A 95 -2.91 5.57 -1.63
N VAL A 96 -3.26 4.40 -2.19
CA VAL A 96 -2.66 3.92 -3.43
C VAL A 96 -3.69 4.10 -4.54
N GLN A 97 -3.36 4.94 -5.51
CA GLN A 97 -4.24 5.18 -6.64
C GLN A 97 -3.66 4.55 -7.89
N SER A 98 -4.54 4.00 -8.72
CA SER A 98 -4.11 3.30 -9.91
C SER A 98 -5.22 3.35 -10.96
N ASN A 99 -4.92 2.78 -12.12
CA ASN A 99 -5.92 2.62 -13.17
C ASN A 99 -6.81 1.39 -12.94
N ALA A 100 -6.69 0.76 -11.79
CA ALA A 100 -7.44 -0.46 -11.50
C ALA A 100 -8.91 -0.16 -11.29
N LYS A 101 -9.72 -1.21 -11.41
CA LYS A 101 -11.14 -1.09 -11.12
C LYS A 101 -11.32 -0.64 -9.68
N ASN A 102 -10.53 -1.18 -8.75
CA ASN A 102 -10.49 -0.71 -7.38
C ASN A 102 -9.44 0.41 -7.33
N SER A 103 -9.80 1.58 -7.85
CA SER A 103 -8.86 2.66 -8.17
C SER A 103 -8.15 3.26 -6.98
N THR A 104 -8.72 3.17 -5.77
CA THR A 104 -8.04 3.66 -4.58
C THR A 104 -8.07 2.58 -3.52
N VAL A 105 -6.88 2.19 -3.05
CA VAL A 105 -6.76 1.22 -1.98
C VAL A 105 -6.06 1.91 -0.82
N ARG A 106 -6.57 1.73 0.38
CA ARG A 106 -5.96 2.30 1.58
C ARG A 106 -5.14 1.24 2.28
N LEU A 107 -3.91 1.60 2.60
CA LEU A 107 -3.06 0.76 3.43
C LEU A 107 -2.93 1.43 4.78
N LYS A 108 -2.72 0.63 5.81
CA LYS A 108 -2.66 1.16 7.17
C LYS A 108 -1.42 0.61 7.88
N ILE A 109 -0.72 1.49 8.58
CA ILE A 109 0.36 1.07 9.46
C ILE A 109 0.04 1.56 10.85
N THR A 110 0.36 0.73 11.84
CA THR A 110 0.18 1.06 13.24
C THR A 110 1.42 0.65 14.00
N GLY A 111 1.59 1.21 15.18
CA GLY A 111 2.69 0.81 16.03
C GLY A 111 2.88 1.78 17.16
N GLU A 112 3.94 1.58 17.90
CA GLU A 112 4.32 2.47 18.98
C GLU A 112 5.82 2.64 18.97
N VAL A 113 6.28 3.89 18.90
CA VAL A 113 7.71 4.18 19.01
C VAL A 113 8.00 4.42 20.48
N VAL A 114 8.87 3.60 21.05
CA VAL A 114 9.15 3.64 22.47
C VAL A 114 10.57 4.14 22.70
N LYS A 115 10.82 4.57 23.92
CA LYS A 115 12.13 5.02 24.31
C LYS A 115 13.10 3.84 24.21
N ASN A 116 14.32 4.13 23.74
CA ASN A 116 15.34 3.08 23.72
C ASN A 116 15.66 2.66 25.14
N SER A 117 15.96 1.38 25.30
CA SER A 117 16.29 0.87 26.62
C SER A 117 17.58 1.49 27.16
N ASP A 118 18.39 2.02 26.27
CA ASP A 118 19.62 2.66 26.67
C ASP A 118 19.43 4.07 27.19
N ASN A 119 18.25 4.61 27.06
CA ASN A 119 18.00 6.01 27.43
C ASN A 119 17.27 6.13 28.73
#